data_ad939eabca29aec11ae25df932d80ebc
#
_entry.id   ad939eabca29aec11ae25df932d80ebc
#
_cell.length_a   1.000
_cell.length_b   1.000
_cell.length_c   1.000
_cell.angle_alpha   90.00
_cell.angle_beta   90.00
_cell.angle_gamma   90.00
#
_symmetry.space_group_name_H-M   'P 1'
#
loop_
_entity.id
_entity.type
_entity.pdbx_description
1 polymer ?
#
loop_
_entity_poly.entity_id
_entity_poly.type
_entity_poly.pdbx_seq_one_letter_code
_entity_poly.pdbx_strand_id
1 'polypeptide(L)'
;YDFEQTEDEPERKRVEDTFRVISLSFSYLGGADIVAAYFSRHGARRYEDLVYSNLGEYYFDKRRYSDANAAYSAFVMRNPFHFKAPNFQMRIVEINTVGGFPSLVLESKKDFANRYGLDSDYWDYFDLHERPEVLKDLKTNLKDLANHYHAQYQNKEFIKDQPANFAEALHWYRELLVSFPIDDDTPAINYQMADLLLENRSFKQAGLAYEKTAYEYPRHDKSSTAGYAAVYAYREYLDSVATDAKDPVKREIVRTSVRFAETFPEHDKAPVVLGAAVDDLYDMEDFEPAALRATQLVESFPDADSEVIHSAWIVIGHASYELERYADAEAAYMTVLETLPGADERRDDLVDNLAASIYQQAEAANASNDFRTAADHFLR
;
A
#
# COMPACT_ATOMS: atom_id res chain seq x y z
N TYR A 1 33.49 30.46 23.60
CA TYR A 1 33.95 30.91 22.27
C TYR A 1 33.09 30.12 21.27
N ASP A 2 32.34 30.81 20.44
CA ASP A 2 31.53 30.21 19.41
C ASP A 2 32.38 30.11 18.12
N PHE A 3 32.99 28.95 17.93
CA PHE A 3 33.94 28.74 16.81
C PHE A 3 33.27 28.78 15.43
N GLU A 4 31.93 28.65 15.37
CA GLU A 4 31.17 28.65 14.13
C GLU A 4 30.70 30.07 13.72
N GLN A 5 30.72 31.06 14.61
CA GLN A 5 30.23 32.44 14.36
C GLN A 5 31.32 33.50 14.25
N THR A 6 32.58 33.10 14.06
CA THR A 6 33.66 34.07 13.88
C THR A 6 33.58 34.67 12.48
N GLU A 7 33.09 35.91 12.37
CA GLU A 7 33.03 36.70 11.11
C GLU A 7 34.42 37.12 10.62
N ASP A 8 35.44 37.09 11.49
CA ASP A 8 36.80 37.48 11.14
C ASP A 8 37.51 36.32 10.38
N GLU A 9 37.77 36.57 9.10
CA GLU A 9 38.40 35.59 8.20
C GLU A 9 39.78 35.07 8.69
N PRO A 10 40.70 35.93 9.23
CA PRO A 10 41.95 35.45 9.83
C PRO A 10 41.77 34.56 11.04
N GLU A 11 40.76 34.78 11.87
CA GLU A 11 40.50 33.96 13.05
C GLU A 11 39.88 32.61 12.63
N ARG A 12 38.94 32.58 11.69
CA ARG A 12 38.39 31.34 11.11
C ARG A 12 39.51 30.47 10.54
N LYS A 13 40.40 31.03 9.77
CA LYS A 13 41.55 30.30 9.20
C LYS A 13 42.50 29.73 10.26
N ARG A 14 42.71 30.40 11.37
CA ARG A 14 43.48 29.87 12.49
C ARG A 14 42.77 28.68 13.16
N VAL A 15 41.46 28.75 13.31
CA VAL A 15 40.63 27.64 13.86
C VAL A 15 40.72 26.43 12.93
N GLU A 16 40.52 26.63 11.62
CA GLU A 16 40.64 25.57 10.61
C GLU A 16 42.02 24.92 10.63
N ASP A 17 43.09 25.70 10.64
CA ASP A 17 44.46 25.19 10.73
C ASP A 17 44.71 24.44 12.04
N THR A 18 44.14 24.88 13.15
CA THR A 18 44.24 24.22 14.45
C THR A 18 43.59 22.82 14.40
N PHE A 19 42.35 22.73 13.89
CA PHE A 19 41.66 21.42 13.77
C PHE A 19 42.37 20.52 12.77
N ARG A 20 42.91 21.05 11.68
CA ARG A 20 43.75 20.30 10.75
C ARG A 20 44.96 19.66 11.42
N VAL A 21 45.68 20.44 12.25
CA VAL A 21 46.85 19.91 12.98
C VAL A 21 46.45 18.88 14.05
N ILE A 22 45.33 19.10 14.75
CA ILE A 22 44.74 18.17 15.71
C ILE A 22 44.39 16.84 15.02
N SER A 23 43.67 16.90 13.90
CA SER A 23 43.26 15.72 13.11
C SER A 23 44.47 14.95 12.61
N LEU A 24 45.47 15.63 12.08
CA LEU A 24 46.72 15.02 11.66
C LEU A 24 47.42 14.30 12.83
N SER A 25 47.52 14.96 14.00
CA SER A 25 48.13 14.38 15.19
C SER A 25 47.38 13.13 15.67
N PHE A 26 46.04 13.19 15.77
CA PHE A 26 45.25 12.05 16.16
C PHE A 26 45.33 10.90 15.13
N SER A 27 45.42 11.20 13.84
CA SER A 27 45.59 10.19 12.80
C SER A 27 46.85 9.33 12.93
N TYR A 28 47.91 9.92 13.47
CA TYR A 28 49.18 9.20 13.78
C TYR A 28 49.17 8.50 15.13
N LEU A 29 48.35 8.95 16.08
CA LEU A 29 48.30 8.42 17.44
C LEU A 29 47.37 7.22 17.61
N GLY A 30 46.51 6.92 16.61
CA GLY A 30 45.55 5.82 16.65
C GLY A 30 44.10 6.22 16.35
N GLY A 31 43.88 7.42 15.82
CA GLY A 31 42.62 7.84 15.25
C GLY A 31 41.46 8.02 16.26
N ALA A 32 40.29 7.54 15.89
CA ALA A 32 39.04 7.73 16.65
C ALA A 32 39.11 7.21 18.09
N ASP A 33 39.79 6.08 18.32
CA ASP A 33 39.92 5.47 19.66
C ASP A 33 40.66 6.38 20.62
N ILE A 34 41.72 7.05 20.14
CA ILE A 34 42.50 7.99 20.98
C ILE A 34 41.70 9.25 21.25
N VAL A 35 40.92 9.75 20.28
CA VAL A 35 40.01 10.86 20.51
C VAL A 35 38.96 10.50 21.58
N ALA A 36 38.35 9.30 21.47
CA ALA A 36 37.38 8.81 22.44
C ALA A 36 38.00 8.67 23.84
N ALA A 37 39.21 8.10 23.93
CA ALA A 37 39.94 7.98 25.20
C ALA A 37 40.29 9.35 25.80
N TYR A 38 40.68 10.32 24.97
CA TYR A 38 40.94 11.69 25.40
C TYR A 38 39.71 12.33 26.06
N PHE A 39 38.59 12.36 25.38
CA PHE A 39 37.35 12.96 25.89
C PHE A 39 36.73 12.17 27.07
N SER A 40 36.96 10.87 27.14
CA SER A 40 36.55 10.07 28.29
C SER A 40 37.33 10.45 29.55
N ARG A 41 38.62 10.79 29.41
CA ARG A 41 39.49 11.20 30.52
C ARG A 41 39.30 12.66 30.93
N HIS A 42 39.05 13.56 29.96
CA HIS A 42 39.04 15.01 30.19
C HIS A 42 37.67 15.64 30.21
N GLY A 43 36.62 14.79 30.02
CA GLY A 43 35.19 15.23 29.96
C GLY A 43 34.81 15.81 28.58
N ALA A 44 33.49 15.91 28.37
CA ALA A 44 32.92 16.49 27.16
C ALA A 44 33.35 17.95 26.96
N ARG A 45 33.54 18.37 25.71
CA ARG A 45 33.88 19.73 25.30
C ARG A 45 32.96 20.19 24.17
N ARG A 46 32.65 21.48 24.11
CA ARG A 46 31.79 22.07 23.08
C ARG A 46 32.29 21.88 21.65
N TYR A 47 33.59 21.65 21.47
CA TYR A 47 34.24 21.43 20.19
C TYR A 47 34.51 19.95 19.87
N GLU A 48 33.94 19.03 20.61
CA GLU A 48 34.14 17.58 20.42
C GLU A 48 33.69 17.14 19.04
N ASP A 49 32.55 17.61 18.56
CA ASP A 49 32.02 17.39 17.22
C ASP A 49 32.98 17.87 16.12
N LEU A 50 33.63 19.02 16.31
CA LEU A 50 34.62 19.55 15.35
C LEU A 50 35.86 18.68 15.27
N VAL A 51 36.31 18.10 16.39
CA VAL A 51 37.47 17.18 16.39
C VAL A 51 37.15 15.94 15.60
N TYR A 52 36.00 15.30 15.85
CA TYR A 52 35.61 14.08 15.15
C TYR A 52 35.31 14.34 13.66
N SER A 53 34.60 15.41 13.33
CA SER A 53 34.30 15.72 11.94
C SER A 53 35.54 16.04 11.12
N ASN A 54 36.47 16.87 11.64
CA ASN A 54 37.70 17.16 10.94
C ASN A 54 38.58 15.91 10.78
N LEU A 55 38.62 15.02 11.76
CA LEU A 55 39.34 13.75 11.66
C LEU A 55 38.69 12.82 10.61
N GLY A 56 37.33 12.75 10.60
CA GLY A 56 36.58 12.00 9.63
C GLY A 56 36.81 12.48 8.20
N GLU A 57 36.72 13.82 7.99
CA GLU A 57 36.98 14.42 6.66
C GLU A 57 38.44 14.24 6.24
N TYR A 58 39.41 14.37 7.15
CA TYR A 58 40.81 14.08 6.84
C TYR A 58 41.00 12.66 6.31
N TYR A 59 40.38 11.66 6.95
CA TYR A 59 40.40 10.30 6.46
C TYR A 59 39.66 10.09 5.15
N PHE A 60 38.50 10.71 4.98
CA PHE A 60 37.72 10.66 3.76
C PHE A 60 38.49 11.18 2.55
N ASP A 61 39.15 12.33 2.69
CA ASP A 61 40.01 12.93 1.65
C ASP A 61 41.17 12.00 1.25
N LYS A 62 41.67 11.21 2.20
CA LYS A 62 42.68 10.20 1.96
C LYS A 62 42.15 8.86 1.48
N ARG A 63 40.82 8.78 1.20
CA ARG A 63 40.09 7.56 0.83
C ARG A 63 40.23 6.41 1.86
N ARG A 64 40.46 6.77 3.11
CA ARG A 64 40.49 5.86 4.26
C ARG A 64 39.08 5.75 4.84
N TYR A 65 38.18 5.18 4.06
CA TYR A 65 36.74 5.19 4.36
C TYR A 65 36.38 4.49 5.69
N SER A 66 37.06 3.39 6.02
CA SER A 66 36.83 2.70 7.30
C SER A 66 37.22 3.57 8.50
N ASP A 67 38.30 4.31 8.40
CA ASP A 67 38.77 5.19 9.47
C ASP A 67 37.87 6.45 9.58
N ALA A 68 37.38 6.95 8.44
CA ALA A 68 36.42 8.03 8.41
C ALA A 68 35.11 7.62 9.11
N ASN A 69 34.58 6.43 8.78
CA ASN A 69 33.40 5.85 9.44
C ASN A 69 33.64 5.69 10.94
N ALA A 70 34.81 5.17 11.35
CA ALA A 70 35.15 4.99 12.76
C ALA A 70 35.10 6.34 13.52
N ALA A 71 35.59 7.43 12.90
CA ALA A 71 35.57 8.74 13.54
C ALA A 71 34.15 9.23 13.78
N TYR A 72 33.28 9.20 12.78
CA TYR A 72 31.89 9.64 12.92
C TYR A 72 31.09 8.72 13.85
N SER A 73 31.27 7.39 13.73
CA SER A 73 30.59 6.41 14.60
C SER A 73 30.97 6.59 16.06
N ALA A 74 32.26 6.84 16.36
CA ALA A 74 32.72 7.08 17.73
C ALA A 74 32.04 8.29 18.36
N PHE A 75 31.80 9.36 17.60
CA PHE A 75 31.04 10.50 18.07
C PHE A 75 29.57 10.16 18.33
N VAL A 76 28.88 9.54 17.35
CA VAL A 76 27.46 9.18 17.45
C VAL A 76 27.19 8.24 18.62
N MET A 77 28.06 7.26 18.84
CA MET A 77 27.96 6.33 19.96
C MET A 77 28.17 7.02 21.33
N ARG A 78 29.08 7.99 21.38
CA ARG A 78 29.41 8.71 22.60
C ARG A 78 28.36 9.78 22.94
N ASN A 79 27.81 10.42 21.93
CA ASN A 79 26.90 11.58 22.03
C ASN A 79 25.61 11.35 21.23
N PRO A 80 24.81 10.28 21.54
CA PRO A 80 23.66 9.89 20.71
C PRO A 80 22.57 10.97 20.62
N PHE A 81 22.46 11.82 21.65
CA PHE A 81 21.48 12.90 21.72
C PHE A 81 22.11 14.29 21.42
N HIS A 82 23.24 14.31 20.73
CA HIS A 82 23.83 15.57 20.29
C HIS A 82 23.12 16.07 19.02
N PHE A 83 22.96 17.38 18.90
CA PHE A 83 22.30 18.02 17.76
C PHE A 83 22.87 17.56 16.40
N LYS A 84 24.19 17.38 16.28
CA LYS A 84 24.87 16.94 15.05
C LYS A 84 24.90 15.42 14.86
N ALA A 85 24.43 14.60 15.81
CA ALA A 85 24.55 13.15 15.70
C ALA A 85 23.81 12.55 14.50
N PRO A 86 22.59 13.01 14.12
CA PRO A 86 21.92 12.56 12.90
C PRO A 86 22.71 12.89 11.63
N ASN A 87 23.27 14.10 11.54
CA ASN A 87 24.08 14.52 10.40
C ASN A 87 25.35 13.64 10.26
N PHE A 88 25.98 13.28 11.38
CA PHE A 88 27.15 12.40 11.38
C PHE A 88 26.78 10.97 10.98
N GLN A 89 25.63 10.48 11.41
CA GLN A 89 25.11 9.18 10.95
C GLN A 89 24.83 9.19 9.43
N MET A 90 24.28 10.26 8.90
CA MET A 90 24.12 10.42 7.45
C MET A 90 25.46 10.51 6.71
N ARG A 91 26.46 11.15 7.34
CA ARG A 91 27.81 11.20 6.75
C ARG A 91 28.43 9.79 6.65
N ILE A 92 28.15 8.89 7.61
CA ILE A 92 28.56 7.47 7.52
C ILE A 92 27.89 6.79 6.31
N VAL A 93 26.60 7.04 6.06
CA VAL A 93 25.90 6.52 4.87
C VAL A 93 26.58 6.99 3.58
N GLU A 94 26.91 8.29 3.49
CA GLU A 94 27.61 8.85 2.33
C GLU A 94 29.00 8.23 2.13
N ILE A 95 29.81 8.12 3.20
CA ILE A 95 31.15 7.53 3.17
C ILE A 95 31.09 6.10 2.65
N ASN A 96 30.13 5.30 3.14
CA ASN A 96 29.92 3.92 2.69
C ASN A 96 29.50 3.86 1.22
N THR A 97 28.67 4.82 0.78
CA THR A 97 28.22 4.91 -0.62
C THR A 97 29.40 5.23 -1.55
N VAL A 98 30.18 6.27 -1.23
CA VAL A 98 31.37 6.67 -2.02
C VAL A 98 32.45 5.59 -1.98
N GLY A 99 32.59 4.90 -0.83
CA GLY A 99 33.53 3.80 -0.67
C GLY A 99 33.17 2.52 -1.43
N GLY A 100 31.92 2.41 -1.93
CA GLY A 100 31.45 1.23 -2.66
C GLY A 100 31.16 0.04 -1.75
N PHE A 101 30.63 0.27 -0.53
CA PHE A 101 30.33 -0.75 0.47
C PHE A 101 28.82 -0.95 0.64
N PRO A 102 28.10 -1.58 -0.32
CA PRO A 102 26.63 -1.63 -0.32
C PRO A 102 26.03 -2.24 0.95
N SER A 103 26.65 -3.27 1.53
CA SER A 103 26.17 -3.86 2.79
C SER A 103 26.24 -2.87 3.95
N LEU A 104 27.34 -2.10 4.05
CA LEU A 104 27.49 -1.08 5.09
C LEU A 104 26.56 0.13 4.87
N VAL A 105 26.20 0.43 3.61
CA VAL A 105 25.18 1.45 3.30
C VAL A 105 23.86 1.06 3.92
N LEU A 106 23.42 -0.18 3.72
CA LEU A 106 22.15 -0.68 4.27
C LEU A 106 22.17 -0.68 5.80
N GLU A 107 23.27 -1.16 6.39
CA GLU A 107 23.47 -1.21 7.84
C GLU A 107 23.41 0.20 8.45
N SER A 108 24.12 1.17 7.86
CA SER A 108 24.11 2.55 8.34
C SER A 108 22.75 3.26 8.17
N LYS A 109 21.96 2.90 7.13
CA LYS A 109 20.58 3.40 6.97
C LYS A 109 19.64 2.80 8.02
N LYS A 110 19.76 1.50 8.33
CA LYS A 110 19.04 0.86 9.44
C LYS A 110 19.38 1.49 10.78
N ASP A 111 20.66 1.74 11.02
CA ASP A 111 21.12 2.42 12.23
C ASP A 111 20.52 3.83 12.35
N PHE A 112 20.43 4.56 11.24
CA PHE A 112 19.76 5.87 11.22
C PHE A 112 18.30 5.74 11.59
N ALA A 113 17.57 4.84 10.92
CA ALA A 113 16.14 4.61 11.17
C ALA A 113 15.87 4.21 12.63
N ASN A 114 16.69 3.33 13.19
CA ASN A 114 16.53 2.87 14.59
C ASN A 114 16.87 3.95 15.62
N ARG A 115 17.83 4.83 15.35
CA ARG A 115 18.26 5.86 16.30
C ARG A 115 17.40 7.12 16.25
N TYR A 116 16.85 7.44 15.08
CA TYR A 116 16.15 8.69 14.81
C TYR A 116 14.73 8.49 14.28
N GLY A 117 14.18 7.26 14.37
CA GLY A 117 12.75 6.97 14.18
C GLY A 117 11.89 7.79 15.13
N LEU A 118 10.63 8.05 14.78
CA LEU A 118 9.78 8.99 15.52
C LEU A 118 9.47 8.57 16.96
N ASP A 119 9.63 7.30 17.27
CA ASP A 119 9.47 6.70 18.61
C ASP A 119 10.79 6.54 19.38
N SER A 120 11.92 7.03 18.81
CA SER A 120 13.22 6.94 19.46
C SER A 120 13.42 7.99 20.55
N ASP A 121 14.25 7.66 21.55
CA ASP A 121 14.60 8.55 22.68
C ASP A 121 15.27 9.86 22.21
N TYR A 122 15.72 9.96 20.95
CA TYR A 122 16.28 11.20 20.41
C TYR A 122 15.30 12.37 20.46
N TRP A 123 14.02 12.09 20.20
CA TRP A 123 12.95 13.09 20.17
C TRP A 123 12.48 13.54 21.55
N ASP A 124 12.95 12.93 22.63
CA ASP A 124 12.79 13.46 24.00
C ASP A 124 13.61 14.76 24.22
N TYR A 125 14.62 14.97 23.40
CA TYR A 125 15.55 16.11 23.50
C TYR A 125 15.33 17.19 22.44
N PHE A 126 14.61 16.90 21.35
CA PHE A 126 14.42 17.80 20.21
C PHE A 126 12.99 17.79 19.72
N ASP A 127 12.46 18.98 19.35
CA ASP A 127 11.17 19.07 18.69
C ASP A 127 11.27 18.65 17.22
N LEU A 128 10.30 17.87 16.76
CA LEU A 128 10.21 17.41 15.37
C LEU A 128 10.21 18.56 14.36
N HIS A 129 9.51 19.66 14.69
CA HIS A 129 9.39 20.83 13.81
C HIS A 129 10.68 21.63 13.69
N GLU A 130 11.59 21.50 14.64
CA GLU A 130 12.89 22.17 14.64
C GLU A 130 13.97 21.38 13.87
N ARG A 131 13.65 20.12 13.47
CA ARG A 131 14.60 19.21 12.83
C ARG A 131 14.07 18.62 11.51
N PRO A 132 13.57 19.47 10.58
CA PRO A 132 13.01 18.98 9.31
C PRO A 132 14.02 18.21 8.44
N GLU A 133 15.32 18.52 8.57
CA GLU A 133 16.38 17.79 7.86
C GLU A 133 16.50 16.33 8.34
N VAL A 134 16.36 16.08 9.65
CA VAL A 134 16.41 14.71 10.21
C VAL A 134 15.19 13.91 9.76
N LEU A 135 14.00 14.52 9.73
CA LEU A 135 12.78 13.89 9.21
C LEU A 135 12.89 13.55 7.73
N LYS A 136 13.47 14.46 6.94
CA LYS A 136 13.72 14.21 5.51
C LYS A 136 14.66 13.02 5.29
N ASP A 137 15.75 12.97 6.06
CA ASP A 137 16.73 11.88 5.99
C ASP A 137 16.11 10.56 6.47
N LEU A 138 15.28 10.59 7.53
CA LEU A 138 14.53 9.43 8.01
C LEU A 138 13.62 8.88 6.91
N LYS A 139 12.80 9.75 6.31
CA LYS A 139 11.88 9.35 5.21
C LYS A 139 12.65 8.73 4.05
N THR A 140 13.78 9.34 3.66
CA THR A 140 14.61 8.84 2.57
C THR A 140 15.17 7.45 2.89
N ASN A 141 15.73 7.27 4.08
CA ASN A 141 16.31 5.98 4.49
C ASN A 141 15.27 4.88 4.59
N LEU A 142 14.09 5.15 5.19
CA LEU A 142 12.99 4.19 5.28
C LEU A 142 12.50 3.75 3.90
N LYS A 143 12.34 4.72 2.97
CA LYS A 143 11.92 4.44 1.60
C LYS A 143 12.95 3.61 0.83
N ASP A 144 14.23 3.94 0.97
CA ASP A 144 15.30 3.20 0.32
C ASP A 144 15.42 1.76 0.85
N LEU A 145 15.27 1.57 2.17
CA LEU A 145 15.26 0.25 2.80
C LEU A 145 14.07 -0.60 2.31
N ALA A 146 12.86 -0.04 2.34
CA ALA A 146 11.66 -0.72 1.87
C ALA A 146 11.80 -1.17 0.40
N ASN A 147 12.21 -0.26 -0.48
CA ASN A 147 12.40 -0.53 -1.90
C ASN A 147 13.53 -1.54 -2.15
N HIS A 148 14.62 -1.45 -1.41
CA HIS A 148 15.73 -2.38 -1.55
C HIS A 148 15.29 -3.82 -1.25
N TYR A 149 14.65 -4.05 -0.10
CA TYR A 149 14.22 -5.40 0.29
C TYR A 149 13.06 -5.90 -0.56
N HIS A 150 12.17 -5.04 -1.04
CA HIS A 150 11.15 -5.43 -2.00
C HIS A 150 11.78 -5.89 -3.33
N ALA A 151 12.75 -5.16 -3.86
CA ALA A 151 13.48 -5.58 -5.06
C ALA A 151 14.25 -6.89 -4.86
N GLN A 152 14.84 -7.10 -3.66
CA GLN A 152 15.49 -8.37 -3.31
C GLN A 152 14.48 -9.54 -3.20
N TYR A 153 13.28 -9.28 -2.69
CA TYR A 153 12.19 -10.25 -2.64
C TYR A 153 11.77 -10.71 -4.05
N GLN A 154 11.68 -9.77 -4.99
CA GLN A 154 11.32 -10.06 -6.40
C GLN A 154 12.45 -10.74 -7.19
N ASN A 155 13.70 -10.64 -6.73
CA ASN A 155 14.84 -11.20 -7.45
C ASN A 155 14.96 -12.71 -7.21
N LYS A 156 14.80 -13.49 -8.28
CA LYS A 156 14.88 -14.97 -8.26
C LYS A 156 16.24 -15.52 -7.83
N GLU A 157 17.30 -14.74 -7.91
CA GLU A 157 18.62 -15.13 -7.43
C GLU A 157 18.67 -15.28 -5.90
N PHE A 158 17.81 -14.56 -5.17
CA PHE A 158 17.72 -14.57 -3.71
C PHE A 158 16.51 -15.37 -3.18
N ILE A 159 16.06 -16.40 -3.91
CA ILE A 159 14.87 -17.19 -3.54
C ILE A 159 14.94 -17.79 -2.13
N LYS A 160 16.14 -18.12 -1.65
CA LYS A 160 16.34 -18.65 -0.30
C LYS A 160 16.11 -17.61 0.80
N ASP A 161 16.34 -16.35 0.47
CA ASP A 161 16.22 -15.21 1.37
C ASP A 161 14.88 -14.50 1.23
N GLN A 162 14.00 -14.95 0.31
CA GLN A 162 12.70 -14.34 0.07
C GLN A 162 11.89 -14.10 1.35
N PRO A 163 11.75 -15.05 2.29
CA PRO A 163 10.97 -14.80 3.51
C PRO A 163 11.57 -13.68 4.38
N ALA A 164 12.89 -13.60 4.45
CA ALA A 164 13.59 -12.55 5.19
C ALA A 164 13.43 -11.19 4.48
N ASN A 165 13.62 -11.16 3.16
CA ASN A 165 13.44 -9.95 2.35
C ASN A 165 12.02 -9.43 2.39
N PHE A 166 11.01 -10.32 2.36
CA PHE A 166 9.61 -9.94 2.56
C PHE A 166 9.38 -9.30 3.93
N ALA A 167 9.86 -9.92 4.99
CA ALA A 167 9.70 -9.42 6.35
C ALA A 167 10.34 -8.03 6.54
N GLU A 168 11.56 -7.85 6.02
CA GLU A 168 12.26 -6.56 6.04
C GLU A 168 11.50 -5.50 5.22
N ALA A 169 11.14 -5.80 3.97
CA ALA A 169 10.40 -4.85 3.14
C ALA A 169 9.10 -4.42 3.79
N LEU A 170 8.31 -5.37 4.31
CA LEU A 170 7.05 -5.09 4.99
C LEU A 170 7.24 -4.26 6.25
N HIS A 171 8.30 -4.54 7.03
CA HIS A 171 8.67 -3.75 8.21
C HIS A 171 8.93 -2.29 7.83
N TRP A 172 9.83 -2.04 6.85
CA TRP A 172 10.20 -0.69 6.48
C TRP A 172 9.08 0.09 5.79
N TYR A 173 8.21 -0.57 5.02
CA TYR A 173 6.98 0.06 4.52
C TYR A 173 6.06 0.50 5.65
N ARG A 174 5.85 -0.34 6.67
CA ARG A 174 5.00 0.00 7.82
C ARG A 174 5.58 1.16 8.62
N GLU A 175 6.88 1.12 8.92
CA GLU A 175 7.58 2.22 9.60
C GLU A 175 7.42 3.54 8.83
N LEU A 176 7.58 3.51 7.51
CA LEU A 176 7.43 4.68 6.65
C LEU A 176 5.99 5.23 6.69
N LEU A 177 4.99 4.35 6.58
CA LEU A 177 3.58 4.75 6.58
C LEU A 177 3.09 5.24 7.95
N VAL A 178 3.64 4.73 9.04
CA VAL A 178 3.35 5.19 10.41
C VAL A 178 4.02 6.54 10.66
N SER A 179 5.27 6.70 10.24
CA SER A 179 6.04 7.92 10.44
C SER A 179 5.52 9.10 9.60
N PHE A 180 5.02 8.84 8.39
CA PHE A 180 4.60 9.87 7.43
C PHE A 180 3.21 9.57 6.85
N PRO A 181 2.13 9.60 7.69
CA PRO A 181 0.80 9.13 7.29
C PRO A 181 0.06 10.04 6.31
N ILE A 182 0.45 11.30 6.18
CA ILE A 182 -0.26 12.32 5.41
C ILE A 182 0.59 12.97 4.29
N ASP A 183 1.76 12.42 4.01
CA ASP A 183 2.62 12.94 2.95
C ASP A 183 2.06 12.62 1.56
N ASP A 184 2.39 13.44 0.57
CA ASP A 184 1.86 13.34 -0.80
C ASP A 184 2.18 11.99 -1.47
N ASP A 185 3.29 11.33 -1.14
CA ASP A 185 3.67 10.03 -1.68
C ASP A 185 3.17 8.83 -0.84
N THR A 186 2.53 9.06 0.30
CA THR A 186 2.02 8.01 1.18
C THR A 186 1.03 7.06 0.49
N PRO A 187 0.08 7.52 -0.35
CA PRO A 187 -0.79 6.62 -1.08
C PRO A 187 -0.04 5.68 -2.03
N ALA A 188 0.98 6.19 -2.72
CA ALA A 188 1.81 5.38 -3.62
C ALA A 188 2.65 4.35 -2.86
N ILE A 189 3.17 4.72 -1.70
CA ILE A 189 3.92 3.82 -0.80
C ILE A 189 3.01 2.71 -0.27
N ASN A 190 1.78 3.05 0.16
CA ASN A 190 0.81 2.06 0.63
C ASN A 190 0.39 1.10 -0.50
N TYR A 191 0.28 1.61 -1.73
CA TYR A 191 0.04 0.78 -2.92
C TYR A 191 1.20 -0.22 -3.14
N GLN A 192 2.46 0.23 -3.07
CA GLN A 192 3.63 -0.64 -3.20
C GLN A 192 3.69 -1.72 -2.10
N MET A 193 3.31 -1.37 -0.87
CA MET A 193 3.19 -2.35 0.21
C MET A 193 2.09 -3.38 -0.09
N ALA A 194 0.97 -2.95 -0.67
CA ALA A 194 -0.11 -3.85 -1.07
C ALA A 194 0.33 -4.80 -2.20
N ASP A 195 1.12 -4.32 -3.17
CA ASP A 195 1.74 -5.14 -4.21
C ASP A 195 2.64 -6.22 -3.60
N LEU A 196 3.52 -5.86 -2.66
CA LEU A 196 4.36 -6.81 -1.94
C LEU A 196 3.55 -7.89 -1.22
N LEU A 197 2.46 -7.50 -0.56
CA LEU A 197 1.55 -8.42 0.13
C LEU A 197 0.85 -9.37 -0.85
N LEU A 198 0.41 -8.86 -2.00
CA LEU A 198 -0.21 -9.65 -3.06
C LEU A 198 0.78 -10.67 -3.63
N GLU A 199 1.98 -10.24 -3.97
CA GLU A 199 3.06 -11.11 -4.48
C GLU A 199 3.41 -12.23 -3.49
N ASN A 200 3.40 -11.92 -2.19
CA ASN A 200 3.61 -12.92 -1.13
C ASN A 200 2.36 -13.77 -0.81
N ARG A 201 1.30 -13.67 -1.60
CA ARG A 201 0.01 -14.36 -1.39
C ARG A 201 -0.65 -14.08 -0.04
N SER A 202 -0.32 -12.96 0.57
CA SER A 202 -0.99 -12.44 1.77
C SER A 202 -2.27 -11.70 1.37
N PHE A 203 -3.13 -12.39 0.62
CA PHE A 203 -4.24 -11.83 -0.15
C PHE A 203 -5.20 -10.98 0.65
N LYS A 204 -5.61 -11.45 1.84
CA LYS A 204 -6.48 -10.66 2.73
C LYS A 204 -5.86 -9.33 3.14
N GLN A 205 -4.57 -9.36 3.49
CA GLN A 205 -3.85 -8.14 3.90
C GLN A 205 -3.62 -7.21 2.70
N ALA A 206 -3.36 -7.77 1.52
CA ALA A 206 -3.26 -7.03 0.27
C ALA A 206 -4.56 -6.29 -0.04
N GLY A 207 -5.71 -6.99 0.04
CA GLY A 207 -7.03 -6.41 -0.17
C GLY A 207 -7.28 -5.21 0.74
N LEU A 208 -7.02 -5.35 2.05
CA LEU A 208 -7.15 -4.26 3.02
C LEU A 208 -6.22 -3.07 2.70
N ALA A 209 -4.97 -3.33 2.31
CA ALA A 209 -4.02 -2.28 1.97
C ALA A 209 -4.41 -1.55 0.68
N TYR A 210 -4.91 -2.27 -0.33
CA TYR A 210 -5.44 -1.66 -1.54
C TYR A 210 -6.72 -0.84 -1.28
N GLU A 211 -7.65 -1.32 -0.44
CA GLU A 211 -8.82 -0.54 -0.04
C GLU A 211 -8.42 0.76 0.64
N LYS A 212 -7.43 0.71 1.55
CA LYS A 212 -6.90 1.91 2.17
C LYS A 212 -6.36 2.88 1.12
N THR A 213 -5.59 2.39 0.14
CA THR A 213 -5.08 3.21 -0.97
C THR A 213 -6.21 3.84 -1.78
N ALA A 214 -7.26 3.07 -2.07
CA ALA A 214 -8.35 3.52 -2.94
C ALA A 214 -9.27 4.55 -2.29
N TYR A 215 -9.54 4.42 -0.97
CA TYR A 215 -10.69 5.07 -0.35
C TYR A 215 -10.38 5.90 0.90
N GLU A 216 -9.21 5.72 1.56
CA GLU A 216 -8.91 6.42 2.79
C GLU A 216 -7.98 7.63 2.60
N TYR A 217 -7.25 7.68 1.49
CA TYR A 217 -6.47 8.85 1.09
C TYR A 217 -7.28 9.77 0.18
N PRO A 218 -6.92 11.05 0.06
CA PRO A 218 -7.46 11.92 -0.98
C PRO A 218 -7.33 11.28 -2.36
N ARG A 219 -8.30 11.54 -3.25
CA ARG A 219 -8.30 10.94 -4.60
C ARG A 219 -7.01 11.27 -5.34
N HIS A 220 -6.36 10.26 -5.88
CA HIS A 220 -5.09 10.32 -6.60
C HIS A 220 -5.12 9.36 -7.79
N ASP A 221 -4.09 9.40 -8.63
CA ASP A 221 -3.98 8.63 -9.88
C ASP A 221 -4.03 7.09 -9.70
N LYS A 222 -3.68 6.58 -8.53
CA LYS A 222 -3.74 5.14 -8.20
C LYS A 222 -5.05 4.70 -7.55
N SER A 223 -5.96 5.62 -7.19
CA SER A 223 -7.16 5.27 -6.41
C SER A 223 -8.03 4.21 -7.10
N SER A 224 -8.35 4.39 -8.37
CA SER A 224 -9.21 3.44 -9.10
C SER A 224 -8.50 2.10 -9.35
N THR A 225 -7.21 2.13 -9.70
CA THR A 225 -6.42 0.91 -9.86
C THR A 225 -6.33 0.12 -8.56
N ALA A 226 -6.15 0.81 -7.43
CA ALA A 226 -6.12 0.18 -6.11
C ALA A 226 -7.49 -0.43 -5.75
N GLY A 227 -8.60 0.27 -6.06
CA GLY A 227 -9.95 -0.27 -5.85
C GLY A 227 -10.18 -1.57 -6.60
N TYR A 228 -9.78 -1.65 -7.87
CA TYR A 228 -9.83 -2.88 -8.65
C TYR A 228 -8.90 -3.97 -8.10
N ALA A 229 -7.67 -3.61 -7.72
CA ALA A 229 -6.70 -4.55 -7.14
C ALA A 229 -7.18 -5.14 -5.80
N ALA A 230 -7.97 -4.38 -5.01
CA ALA A 230 -8.59 -4.90 -3.79
C ALA A 230 -9.59 -6.02 -4.09
N VAL A 231 -10.46 -5.84 -5.10
CA VAL A 231 -11.39 -6.88 -5.54
C VAL A 231 -10.64 -8.12 -6.00
N TYR A 232 -9.60 -7.94 -6.80
CA TYR A 232 -8.75 -9.04 -7.26
C TYR A 232 -8.11 -9.80 -6.10
N ALA A 233 -7.54 -9.09 -5.14
CA ALA A 233 -6.89 -9.70 -3.98
C ALA A 233 -7.88 -10.52 -3.12
N TYR A 234 -9.11 -10.06 -2.95
CA TYR A 234 -10.13 -10.84 -2.22
C TYR A 234 -10.63 -12.05 -3.02
N ARG A 235 -10.65 -12.00 -4.35
CA ARG A 235 -10.93 -13.17 -5.20
C ARG A 235 -9.85 -14.23 -5.05
N GLU A 236 -8.59 -13.86 -5.10
CA GLU A 236 -7.47 -14.78 -4.83
C GLU A 236 -7.52 -15.34 -3.38
N TYR A 237 -7.99 -14.52 -2.42
CA TYR A 237 -8.19 -14.99 -1.06
C TYR A 237 -9.29 -16.06 -0.98
N LEU A 238 -10.40 -15.88 -1.70
CA LEU A 238 -11.51 -16.86 -1.76
C LEU A 238 -11.02 -18.23 -2.22
N ASP A 239 -10.11 -18.29 -3.20
CA ASP A 239 -9.57 -19.53 -3.72
C ASP A 239 -8.61 -20.21 -2.72
N SER A 240 -8.06 -19.46 -1.79
CA SER A 240 -7.12 -19.96 -0.79
C SER A 240 -7.76 -20.48 0.50
N VAL A 241 -9.06 -20.18 0.74
CA VAL A 241 -9.75 -20.58 1.97
C VAL A 241 -10.52 -21.88 1.82
N ALA A 242 -10.73 -22.59 2.93
CA ALA A 242 -11.54 -23.80 2.97
C ALA A 242 -13.02 -23.49 2.68
N THR A 243 -13.75 -24.50 2.19
CA THR A 243 -15.14 -24.35 1.69
C THR A 243 -16.09 -23.76 2.74
N ASP A 244 -15.95 -24.16 3.99
CA ASP A 244 -16.75 -23.68 5.12
C ASP A 244 -16.48 -22.21 5.53
N ALA A 245 -15.38 -21.65 5.06
CA ALA A 245 -14.99 -20.26 5.30
C ALA A 245 -15.24 -19.34 4.10
N LYS A 246 -15.85 -19.82 3.01
CA LYS A 246 -16.01 -19.05 1.78
C LYS A 246 -17.10 -17.99 1.85
N ASP A 247 -18.21 -18.22 2.51
CA ASP A 247 -19.33 -17.28 2.55
C ASP A 247 -18.97 -15.89 3.10
N PRO A 248 -18.26 -15.74 4.22
CA PRO A 248 -17.83 -14.44 4.68
C PRO A 248 -16.91 -13.72 3.68
N VAL A 249 -16.07 -14.46 2.95
CA VAL A 249 -15.17 -13.89 1.94
C VAL A 249 -15.95 -13.45 0.70
N LYS A 250 -16.94 -14.24 0.25
CA LYS A 250 -17.86 -13.84 -0.85
C LYS A 250 -18.59 -12.53 -0.51
N ARG A 251 -19.12 -12.40 0.71
CA ARG A 251 -19.77 -11.15 1.15
C ARG A 251 -18.81 -9.95 1.13
N GLU A 252 -17.54 -10.18 1.49
CA GLU A 252 -16.51 -9.15 1.41
C GLU A 252 -16.18 -8.77 -0.03
N ILE A 253 -16.12 -9.74 -0.95
CA ILE A 253 -15.94 -9.49 -2.39
C ILE A 253 -17.10 -8.66 -2.93
N VAL A 254 -18.35 -9.05 -2.63
CA VAL A 254 -19.53 -8.29 -3.05
C VAL A 254 -19.48 -6.85 -2.54
N ARG A 255 -19.22 -6.66 -1.24
CA ARG A 255 -19.07 -5.32 -0.64
C ARG A 255 -18.03 -4.46 -1.37
N THR A 256 -16.84 -5.05 -1.60
CA THR A 256 -15.72 -4.34 -2.25
C THR A 256 -16.01 -4.07 -3.71
N SER A 257 -16.63 -5.01 -4.43
CA SER A 257 -17.02 -4.87 -5.85
C SER A 257 -18.06 -3.77 -6.05
N VAL A 258 -19.11 -3.76 -5.22
CA VAL A 258 -20.13 -2.71 -5.24
C VAL A 258 -19.52 -1.34 -4.95
N ARG A 259 -18.71 -1.24 -3.88
CA ARG A 259 -18.00 0.00 -3.53
C ARG A 259 -17.11 0.49 -4.68
N PHE A 260 -16.42 -0.42 -5.36
CA PHE A 260 -15.57 -0.09 -6.50
C PHE A 260 -16.39 0.50 -7.65
N ALA A 261 -17.48 -0.17 -8.07
CA ALA A 261 -18.32 0.27 -9.17
C ALA A 261 -19.01 1.62 -8.88
N GLU A 262 -19.44 1.84 -7.62
CA GLU A 262 -20.06 3.10 -7.20
C GLU A 262 -19.05 4.26 -7.10
N THR A 263 -17.80 3.98 -6.68
CA THR A 263 -16.78 5.03 -6.49
C THR A 263 -16.06 5.39 -7.78
N PHE A 264 -15.87 4.41 -8.67
CA PHE A 264 -15.11 4.53 -9.92
C PHE A 264 -15.93 4.06 -11.13
N PRO A 265 -17.11 4.62 -11.38
CA PRO A 265 -17.97 4.18 -12.49
C PRO A 265 -17.33 4.39 -13.86
N GLU A 266 -16.37 5.30 -13.97
CA GLU A 266 -15.60 5.56 -15.19
C GLU A 266 -14.52 4.51 -15.49
N HIS A 267 -14.27 3.56 -14.59
CA HIS A 267 -13.27 2.52 -14.78
C HIS A 267 -13.80 1.39 -15.66
N ASP A 268 -13.06 1.00 -16.70
CA ASP A 268 -13.47 -0.01 -17.71
C ASP A 268 -13.94 -1.35 -17.11
N LYS A 269 -13.46 -1.69 -15.91
CA LYS A 269 -13.82 -2.93 -15.20
C LYS A 269 -15.01 -2.77 -14.27
N ALA A 270 -15.56 -1.57 -14.09
CA ALA A 270 -16.65 -1.35 -13.14
C ALA A 270 -17.89 -2.21 -13.43
N PRO A 271 -18.42 -2.27 -14.69
CA PRO A 271 -19.59 -3.09 -14.97
C PRO A 271 -19.31 -4.59 -14.81
N VAL A 272 -18.13 -5.08 -15.22
CA VAL A 272 -17.75 -6.50 -15.09
C VAL A 272 -17.61 -6.90 -13.63
N VAL A 273 -17.01 -6.04 -12.80
CA VAL A 273 -16.83 -6.29 -11.36
C VAL A 273 -18.19 -6.30 -10.64
N LEU A 274 -19.09 -5.39 -11.01
CA LEU A 274 -20.45 -5.35 -10.45
C LEU A 274 -21.27 -6.57 -10.91
N GLY A 275 -21.15 -6.99 -12.17
CA GLY A 275 -21.79 -8.19 -12.70
C GLY A 275 -21.36 -9.44 -11.93
N ALA A 276 -20.06 -9.63 -11.73
CA ALA A 276 -19.55 -10.74 -10.93
C ALA A 276 -20.04 -10.74 -9.46
N ALA A 277 -20.29 -9.55 -8.89
CA ALA A 277 -20.89 -9.44 -7.55
C ALA A 277 -22.39 -9.80 -7.56
N VAL A 278 -23.10 -9.53 -8.66
CA VAL A 278 -24.50 -9.94 -8.88
C VAL A 278 -24.59 -11.46 -8.93
N ASP A 279 -23.70 -12.10 -9.69
CA ASP A 279 -23.64 -13.58 -9.77
C ASP A 279 -23.33 -14.21 -8.40
N ASP A 280 -22.34 -13.64 -7.65
CA ASP A 280 -22.03 -14.10 -6.30
C ASP A 280 -23.23 -13.99 -5.34
N LEU A 281 -24.02 -12.91 -5.42
CA LEU A 281 -25.23 -12.75 -4.61
C LEU A 281 -26.31 -13.77 -4.97
N TYR A 282 -26.52 -14.01 -6.26
CA TYR A 282 -27.47 -15.00 -6.73
C TYR A 282 -27.07 -16.42 -6.29
N ASP A 283 -25.80 -16.78 -6.42
CA ASP A 283 -25.26 -18.07 -5.98
C ASP A 283 -25.35 -18.28 -4.46
N MET A 284 -25.39 -17.20 -3.68
CA MET A 284 -25.63 -17.25 -2.24
C MET A 284 -27.13 -17.24 -1.86
N GLU A 285 -28.03 -17.29 -2.85
CA GLU A 285 -29.48 -17.20 -2.68
C GLU A 285 -29.93 -15.87 -2.03
N ASP A 286 -29.08 -14.83 -2.09
CA ASP A 286 -29.40 -13.48 -1.63
C ASP A 286 -30.15 -12.70 -2.75
N PHE A 287 -31.35 -13.19 -3.12
CA PHE A 287 -32.08 -12.77 -4.33
C PHE A 287 -32.46 -11.30 -4.35
N GLU A 288 -32.89 -10.72 -3.22
CA GLU A 288 -33.24 -9.29 -3.14
C GLU A 288 -32.04 -8.38 -3.44
N PRO A 289 -30.87 -8.55 -2.79
CA PRO A 289 -29.65 -7.82 -3.17
C PRO A 289 -29.19 -8.11 -4.61
N ALA A 290 -29.33 -9.36 -5.10
CA ALA A 290 -28.93 -9.73 -6.46
C ALA A 290 -29.74 -8.91 -7.49
N ALA A 291 -31.07 -8.91 -7.38
CA ALA A 291 -31.96 -8.14 -8.25
C ALA A 291 -31.67 -6.63 -8.19
N LEU A 292 -31.45 -6.11 -6.98
CA LEU A 292 -31.15 -4.67 -6.79
C LEU A 292 -29.84 -4.28 -7.49
N ARG A 293 -28.77 -5.07 -7.32
CA ARG A 293 -27.46 -4.75 -7.92
C ARG A 293 -27.43 -5.01 -9.42
N ALA A 294 -28.16 -6.00 -9.91
CA ALA A 294 -28.34 -6.22 -11.34
C ALA A 294 -29.08 -5.05 -12.00
N THR A 295 -30.14 -4.53 -11.37
CA THR A 295 -30.84 -3.34 -11.83
C THR A 295 -29.92 -2.12 -11.84
N GLN A 296 -29.14 -1.90 -10.76
CA GLN A 296 -28.13 -0.84 -10.71
C GLN A 296 -27.12 -0.95 -11.87
N LEU A 297 -26.69 -2.18 -12.22
CA LEU A 297 -25.74 -2.41 -13.31
C LEU A 297 -26.31 -1.94 -14.64
N VAL A 298 -27.51 -2.39 -15.01
CA VAL A 298 -28.11 -2.04 -16.31
C VAL A 298 -28.47 -0.56 -16.43
N GLU A 299 -28.82 0.09 -15.31
CA GLU A 299 -29.11 1.52 -15.27
C GLU A 299 -27.83 2.40 -15.31
N SER A 300 -26.80 2.00 -14.57
CA SER A 300 -25.56 2.80 -14.43
C SER A 300 -24.59 2.58 -15.58
N PHE A 301 -24.63 1.44 -16.25
CA PHE A 301 -23.72 1.05 -17.31
C PHE A 301 -24.44 0.57 -18.59
N PRO A 302 -25.33 1.38 -19.18
CA PRO A 302 -26.13 0.96 -20.35
C PRO A 302 -25.27 0.63 -21.58
N ASP A 303 -24.07 1.17 -21.66
CA ASP A 303 -23.10 0.95 -22.76
C ASP A 303 -22.09 -0.16 -22.44
N ALA A 304 -22.28 -0.93 -21.36
CA ALA A 304 -21.40 -2.05 -21.04
C ALA A 304 -21.49 -3.16 -22.10
N ASP A 305 -20.54 -4.11 -22.04
CA ASP A 305 -20.55 -5.28 -22.90
C ASP A 305 -21.91 -5.99 -22.86
N SER A 306 -22.45 -6.36 -24.03
CA SER A 306 -23.78 -6.95 -24.17
C SER A 306 -23.95 -8.22 -23.32
N GLU A 307 -22.87 -9.00 -23.16
CA GLU A 307 -22.92 -10.21 -22.31
C GLU A 307 -23.13 -9.88 -20.84
N VAL A 308 -22.48 -8.82 -20.34
CA VAL A 308 -22.67 -8.33 -18.97
C VAL A 308 -24.10 -7.84 -18.76
N ILE A 309 -24.65 -7.10 -19.74
CA ILE A 309 -26.05 -6.60 -19.68
C ILE A 309 -27.04 -7.77 -19.75
N HIS A 310 -26.83 -8.76 -20.64
CA HIS A 310 -27.69 -9.93 -20.73
C HIS A 310 -27.69 -10.73 -19.43
N SER A 311 -26.50 -11.02 -18.86
CA SER A 311 -26.37 -11.72 -17.57
C SER A 311 -27.13 -10.97 -16.46
N ALA A 312 -26.99 -9.64 -16.41
CA ALA A 312 -27.70 -8.83 -15.41
C ALA A 312 -29.23 -8.96 -15.55
N TRP A 313 -29.79 -8.85 -16.76
CA TRP A 313 -31.23 -9.02 -16.99
C TRP A 313 -31.70 -10.47 -16.66
N ILE A 314 -30.89 -11.49 -16.95
CA ILE A 314 -31.19 -12.87 -16.57
C ILE A 314 -31.29 -13.00 -15.06
N VAL A 315 -30.32 -12.43 -14.31
CA VAL A 315 -30.36 -12.47 -12.84
C VAL A 315 -31.54 -11.66 -12.28
N ILE A 316 -31.91 -10.50 -12.88
CA ILE A 316 -33.14 -9.79 -12.50
C ILE A 316 -34.34 -10.71 -12.64
N GLY A 317 -34.48 -11.41 -13.77
CA GLY A 317 -35.58 -12.34 -14.03
C GLY A 317 -35.61 -13.48 -13.03
N HIS A 318 -34.49 -14.18 -12.84
CA HIS A 318 -34.40 -15.32 -11.93
C HIS A 318 -34.64 -14.93 -10.47
N ALA A 319 -33.97 -13.87 -9.99
CA ALA A 319 -34.13 -13.40 -8.63
C ALA A 319 -35.57 -12.89 -8.36
N SER A 320 -36.17 -12.22 -9.32
CA SER A 320 -37.58 -11.77 -9.21
C SER A 320 -38.54 -12.95 -9.15
N TYR A 321 -38.29 -14.01 -9.91
CA TYR A 321 -39.09 -15.24 -9.87
C TYR A 321 -39.01 -15.92 -8.49
N GLU A 322 -37.82 -16.08 -7.93
CA GLU A 322 -37.60 -16.63 -6.58
C GLU A 322 -38.25 -15.78 -5.47
N LEU A 323 -38.35 -14.48 -5.70
CA LEU A 323 -39.04 -13.52 -4.81
C LEU A 323 -40.56 -13.45 -5.05
N GLU A 324 -41.11 -14.31 -5.89
CA GLU A 324 -42.53 -14.34 -6.27
C GLU A 324 -43.04 -13.03 -6.98
N ARG A 325 -42.06 -12.23 -7.51
CA ARG A 325 -42.31 -11.00 -8.29
C ARG A 325 -42.44 -11.33 -9.77
N TYR A 326 -43.43 -12.12 -10.11
CA TYR A 326 -43.55 -12.72 -11.44
C TYR A 326 -43.72 -11.71 -12.57
N ALA A 327 -44.32 -10.56 -12.32
CA ALA A 327 -44.44 -9.49 -13.32
C ALA A 327 -43.09 -8.84 -13.65
N ASP A 328 -42.22 -8.68 -12.63
CA ASP A 328 -40.86 -8.16 -12.82
C ASP A 328 -40.00 -9.20 -13.55
N ALA A 329 -40.17 -10.47 -13.21
CA ALA A 329 -39.48 -11.58 -13.89
C ALA A 329 -39.86 -11.66 -15.36
N GLU A 330 -41.18 -11.58 -15.70
CA GLU A 330 -41.66 -11.50 -17.07
C GLU A 330 -41.02 -10.35 -17.85
N ALA A 331 -41.02 -9.13 -17.27
CA ALA A 331 -40.43 -7.96 -17.91
C ALA A 331 -38.95 -8.12 -18.20
N ALA A 332 -38.21 -8.69 -17.24
CA ALA A 332 -36.78 -8.92 -17.39
C ALA A 332 -36.48 -9.96 -18.50
N TYR A 333 -37.17 -11.11 -18.50
CA TYR A 333 -36.97 -12.14 -19.54
C TYR A 333 -37.36 -11.62 -20.94
N MET A 334 -38.44 -10.83 -21.07
CA MET A 334 -38.78 -10.20 -22.35
C MET A 334 -37.65 -9.29 -22.82
N THR A 335 -37.11 -8.45 -21.93
CA THR A 335 -36.04 -7.52 -22.27
C THR A 335 -34.77 -8.23 -22.79
N VAL A 336 -34.34 -9.30 -22.11
CA VAL A 336 -33.16 -10.03 -22.56
C VAL A 336 -33.45 -10.78 -23.87
N LEU A 337 -34.64 -11.36 -24.07
CA LEU A 337 -35.01 -12.07 -25.29
C LEU A 337 -35.11 -11.17 -26.53
N GLU A 338 -35.40 -9.88 -26.36
CA GLU A 338 -35.41 -8.89 -27.45
C GLU A 338 -34.01 -8.58 -27.96
N THR A 339 -33.01 -8.59 -27.10
CA THR A 339 -31.62 -8.20 -27.42
C THR A 339 -30.70 -9.38 -27.66
N LEU A 340 -31.05 -10.58 -27.17
CA LEU A 340 -30.26 -11.80 -27.28
C LEU A 340 -30.27 -12.33 -28.73
N PRO A 341 -29.12 -12.72 -29.33
CA PRO A 341 -29.08 -13.31 -30.66
C PRO A 341 -30.03 -14.50 -30.82
N GLY A 342 -30.68 -14.62 -31.99
CA GLY A 342 -31.65 -15.68 -32.24
C GLY A 342 -31.11 -17.12 -32.18
N ALA A 343 -29.82 -17.29 -32.32
CA ALA A 343 -29.14 -18.59 -32.23
C ALA A 343 -28.48 -18.84 -30.85
N ASP A 344 -28.71 -17.97 -29.85
CA ASP A 344 -28.15 -18.13 -28.51
C ASP A 344 -28.83 -19.31 -27.80
N GLU A 345 -28.03 -20.21 -27.25
CA GLU A 345 -28.47 -21.47 -26.63
C GLU A 345 -29.33 -21.23 -25.36
N ARG A 346 -29.19 -20.07 -24.71
CA ARG A 346 -29.97 -19.71 -23.50
C ARG A 346 -31.44 -19.36 -23.82
N ARG A 347 -31.78 -19.14 -25.12
CA ARG A 347 -33.13 -18.67 -25.48
C ARG A 347 -34.24 -19.61 -25.09
N ASP A 348 -34.04 -20.93 -25.29
CA ASP A 348 -35.08 -21.92 -24.99
C ASP A 348 -35.41 -21.92 -23.48
N ASP A 349 -34.38 -21.94 -22.61
CA ASP A 349 -34.56 -21.86 -21.18
C ASP A 349 -35.20 -20.55 -20.72
N LEU A 350 -34.84 -19.43 -21.36
CA LEU A 350 -35.43 -18.12 -21.05
C LEU A 350 -36.87 -18.02 -21.48
N VAL A 351 -37.26 -18.63 -22.59
CA VAL A 351 -38.69 -18.72 -23.03
C VAL A 351 -39.48 -19.55 -22.05
N ASP A 352 -38.95 -20.67 -21.57
CA ASP A 352 -39.60 -21.51 -20.58
C ASP A 352 -39.77 -20.76 -19.24
N ASN A 353 -38.79 -20.01 -18.79
CA ASN A 353 -38.85 -19.18 -17.59
C ASN A 353 -39.82 -18.01 -17.73
N LEU A 354 -39.89 -17.39 -18.91
CA LEU A 354 -40.89 -16.37 -19.25
C LEU A 354 -42.30 -16.97 -19.16
N ALA A 355 -42.53 -18.14 -19.79
CA ALA A 355 -43.82 -18.82 -19.75
C ALA A 355 -44.22 -19.23 -18.32
N ALA A 356 -43.27 -19.71 -17.51
CA ALA A 356 -43.48 -19.98 -16.10
C ALA A 356 -43.88 -18.75 -15.30
N SER A 357 -43.24 -17.58 -15.56
CA SER A 357 -43.60 -16.32 -14.89
C SER A 357 -45.02 -15.86 -15.23
N ILE A 358 -45.44 -15.99 -16.49
CA ILE A 358 -46.77 -15.65 -16.94
C ILE A 358 -47.80 -16.61 -16.31
N TYR A 359 -47.47 -17.93 -16.26
CA TYR A 359 -48.30 -18.94 -15.64
C TYR A 359 -48.53 -18.64 -14.15
N GLN A 360 -47.50 -18.29 -13.40
CA GLN A 360 -47.63 -17.96 -11.98
C GLN A 360 -48.48 -16.69 -11.75
N GLN A 361 -48.42 -15.71 -12.62
CA GLN A 361 -49.30 -14.52 -12.56
C GLN A 361 -50.77 -14.96 -12.80
N ALA A 362 -51.03 -15.85 -13.76
CA ALA A 362 -52.36 -16.40 -14.00
C ALA A 362 -52.90 -17.13 -12.79
N GLU A 363 -52.11 -17.99 -12.15
CA GLU A 363 -52.52 -18.74 -10.95
C GLU A 363 -52.76 -17.75 -9.76
N ALA A 364 -51.93 -16.75 -9.57
CA ALA A 364 -52.15 -15.73 -8.53
C ALA A 364 -53.46 -14.96 -8.73
N ALA A 365 -53.76 -14.56 -9.97
CA ALA A 365 -55.04 -13.93 -10.34
C ALA A 365 -56.23 -14.86 -10.12
N ASN A 366 -56.11 -16.12 -10.52
CA ASN A 366 -57.15 -17.15 -10.30
C ASN A 366 -57.40 -17.37 -8.81
N ALA A 367 -56.38 -17.48 -7.99
CA ALA A 367 -56.50 -17.66 -6.55
C ALA A 367 -57.14 -16.43 -5.85
N SER A 368 -57.02 -15.23 -6.40
CA SER A 368 -57.64 -14.02 -5.92
C SER A 368 -59.10 -13.80 -6.49
N ASN A 369 -59.60 -14.80 -7.28
CA ASN A 369 -60.87 -14.73 -8.01
C ASN A 369 -60.99 -13.64 -9.11
N ASP A 370 -59.84 -13.15 -9.57
CA ASP A 370 -59.81 -12.30 -10.77
C ASP A 370 -59.67 -13.18 -12.03
N PHE A 371 -60.76 -13.83 -12.35
CA PHE A 371 -60.83 -14.78 -13.46
C PHE A 371 -60.59 -14.14 -14.83
N ARG A 372 -60.84 -12.85 -14.97
CA ARG A 372 -60.58 -12.15 -16.21
C ARG A 372 -59.09 -11.98 -16.45
N THR A 373 -58.38 -11.44 -15.47
CA THR A 373 -56.91 -11.28 -15.53
C THR A 373 -56.23 -12.67 -15.66
N ALA A 374 -56.71 -13.68 -14.91
CA ALA A 374 -56.22 -15.04 -15.05
C ALA A 374 -56.37 -15.57 -16.48
N ALA A 375 -57.55 -15.42 -17.11
CA ALA A 375 -57.74 -15.84 -18.48
C ALA A 375 -56.90 -15.09 -19.50
N ASP A 376 -56.71 -13.78 -19.30
CA ASP A 376 -55.83 -12.96 -20.15
C ASP A 376 -54.38 -13.44 -20.08
N HIS A 377 -53.86 -13.84 -18.90
CA HIS A 377 -52.53 -14.38 -18.77
C HIS A 377 -52.38 -15.78 -19.35
N PHE A 378 -53.38 -16.71 -19.14
CA PHE A 378 -53.33 -18.08 -19.70
C PHE A 378 -53.45 -18.12 -21.23
N LEU A 379 -53.86 -17.06 -21.88
CA LEU A 379 -53.97 -16.94 -23.32
C LEU A 379 -52.73 -16.39 -24.02
N ARG A 380 -51.77 -15.93 -23.24
CA ARG A 380 -50.45 -15.38 -23.72
C ARG A 380 -49.43 -16.49 -23.83
#